data_3bfa0a69824b950b3d436c8d3123126b
#
_entry.id   3bfa0a69824b950b3d436c8d3123126b
#
_cell.length_a   1.000
_cell.length_b   1.000
_cell.length_c   1.000
_cell.angle_alpha   90.00
_cell.angle_beta   90.00
_cell.angle_gamma   90.00
#
_symmetry.space_group_name_H-M   'P 1'
#
loop_
_entity.id
_entity.type
_entity.pdbx_description
1 polymer ?
#
loop_
_entity_poly.entity_id
_entity_poly.type
_entity_poly.pdbx_seq_one_letter_code
_entity_poly.pdbx_strand_id
1 'polypeptide(L)'
;MKIKSMAVLVFLVAALFAVNTAWAGNIVIKGSTTVLPIAQKVSEAYMKQNPNIKISISGGGSGNGMKALIDGSTDIADSSRFIKGKEVSLAVKKGIYPVPFAVAYDCIVPVVHPTNSIVNITMAQLKDIYMGKVKNWKELGGPDRPVVVISRDTSSGTYEVWHKKVMKKKRVYPGALLQASNGAVSQAVAKNKNAIGYIGIGYMTKDVKPLMVNRIVGSAATTLNGTYPISRPLFMFTPGWPKGDVLKFINFVVNPEKGQKYVAEARYVPLY
;
A
#
# COMPACT_ATOMS: atom_id res chain seq x y z
N MET A 1 -68.28 21.26 -4.38
CA MET A 1 -67.65 19.98 -4.74
C MET A 1 -66.26 20.12 -5.44
N LYS A 2 -65.86 21.30 -5.90
CA LYS A 2 -64.57 21.51 -6.63
C LYS A 2 -63.35 21.71 -5.73
N ILE A 3 -63.50 22.12 -4.45
CA ILE A 3 -62.36 22.42 -3.54
C ILE A 3 -61.73 21.15 -2.97
N LYS A 4 -62.52 20.06 -2.74
CA LYS A 4 -62.01 18.79 -2.20
C LYS A 4 -61.15 18.02 -3.21
N SER A 5 -61.41 18.13 -4.51
CA SER A 5 -60.64 17.46 -5.56
C SER A 5 -59.28 18.11 -5.78
N MET A 6 -59.13 19.42 -5.54
CA MET A 6 -57.86 20.14 -5.70
C MET A 6 -56.88 19.86 -4.56
N ALA A 7 -57.39 19.66 -3.33
CA ALA A 7 -56.55 19.27 -2.18
C ALA A 7 -55.96 17.87 -2.32
N VAL A 8 -56.72 16.92 -2.88
CA VAL A 8 -56.23 15.55 -3.12
C VAL A 8 -55.14 15.50 -4.22
N LEU A 9 -55.27 16.33 -5.25
CA LEU A 9 -54.29 16.41 -6.33
C LEU A 9 -52.97 17.02 -5.85
N VAL A 10 -53.00 18.02 -4.97
CA VAL A 10 -51.80 18.61 -4.36
C VAL A 10 -51.06 17.64 -3.45
N PHE A 11 -51.80 16.80 -2.69
CA PHE A 11 -51.16 15.75 -1.85
C PHE A 11 -50.54 14.62 -2.66
N LEU A 12 -51.09 14.25 -3.82
CA LEU A 12 -50.54 13.21 -4.70
C LEU A 12 -49.28 13.71 -5.43
N VAL A 13 -49.20 14.98 -5.78
CA VAL A 13 -48.04 15.60 -6.42
C VAL A 13 -46.90 15.81 -5.39
N ALA A 14 -47.23 16.14 -4.12
CA ALA A 14 -46.22 16.25 -3.06
C ALA A 14 -45.61 14.88 -2.67
N ALA A 15 -46.33 13.79 -2.80
CA ALA A 15 -45.83 12.43 -2.56
C ALA A 15 -44.87 11.93 -3.65
N LEU A 16 -44.96 12.49 -4.87
CA LEU A 16 -44.05 12.13 -5.99
C LEU A 16 -42.68 12.86 -5.91
N PHE A 17 -42.54 13.87 -5.07
CA PHE A 17 -41.27 14.55 -4.77
C PHE A 17 -40.60 14.09 -3.46
N ALA A 18 -40.98 12.96 -2.90
CA ALA A 18 -40.13 12.25 -1.95
C ALA A 18 -38.86 11.79 -2.69
N VAL A 19 -38.01 12.74 -3.07
CA VAL A 19 -36.67 12.48 -3.58
C VAL A 19 -35.98 11.68 -2.49
N ASN A 20 -35.79 10.39 -2.76
CA ASN A 20 -34.86 9.60 -2.01
C ASN A 20 -33.51 10.35 -2.05
N THR A 21 -33.24 11.16 -1.03
CA THR A 21 -31.90 11.61 -0.76
C THR A 21 -31.09 10.37 -0.43
N ALA A 22 -30.64 9.70 -1.49
CA ALA A 22 -29.66 8.65 -1.34
C ALA A 22 -28.47 9.31 -0.62
N TRP A 23 -28.31 9.01 0.65
CA TRP A 23 -27.14 9.46 1.40
C TRP A 23 -25.93 8.92 0.66
N ALA A 24 -25.15 9.83 0.08
CA ALA A 24 -23.90 9.47 -0.57
C ALA A 24 -22.98 8.90 0.51
N GLY A 25 -22.75 7.58 0.46
CA GLY A 25 -21.80 6.94 1.36
C GLY A 25 -20.39 7.48 1.07
N ASN A 26 -19.72 7.98 2.10
CA ASN A 26 -18.33 8.41 1.99
C ASN A 26 -17.44 7.38 2.68
N ILE A 27 -16.41 6.90 1.97
CA ILE A 27 -15.38 6.02 2.53
C ILE A 27 -14.04 6.76 2.49
N VAL A 28 -13.39 6.87 3.62
CA VAL A 28 -12.07 7.50 3.75
C VAL A 28 -11.02 6.41 3.95
N ILE A 29 -10.03 6.37 3.06
CA ILE A 29 -8.91 5.42 3.09
C ILE A 29 -7.61 6.17 3.28
N LYS A 30 -6.81 5.82 4.30
CA LYS A 30 -5.50 6.45 4.54
C LYS A 30 -4.42 5.41 4.81
N GLY A 31 -3.18 5.67 4.40
CA GLY A 31 -2.07 4.86 4.89
C GLY A 31 -1.00 4.52 3.88
N SER A 32 -0.79 3.24 3.65
CA SER A 32 0.35 2.70 2.91
C SER A 32 0.46 3.23 1.49
N THR A 33 1.60 3.84 1.15
CA THR A 33 1.92 4.18 -0.24
C THR A 33 2.18 2.93 -1.11
N THR A 34 2.38 1.75 -0.51
CA THR A 34 2.46 0.49 -1.26
C THR A 34 1.06 0.02 -1.71
N VAL A 35 0.07 0.12 -0.84
CA VAL A 35 -1.32 -0.28 -1.14
C VAL A 35 -2.02 0.77 -2.03
N LEU A 36 -1.57 2.00 -2.01
CA LEU A 36 -2.19 3.14 -2.70
C LEU A 36 -2.57 2.86 -4.17
N PRO A 37 -1.73 2.28 -5.04
CA PRO A 37 -2.13 1.99 -6.43
C PRO A 37 -3.26 0.96 -6.52
N ILE A 38 -3.30 -0.02 -5.61
CA ILE A 38 -4.39 -0.99 -5.51
C ILE A 38 -5.67 -0.26 -5.09
N ALA A 39 -5.61 0.48 -3.98
CA ALA A 39 -6.74 1.22 -3.44
C ALA A 39 -7.35 2.17 -4.49
N GLN A 40 -6.52 2.88 -5.27
CA GLN A 40 -6.97 3.76 -6.35
C GLN A 40 -7.74 2.98 -7.42
N LYS A 41 -7.14 1.93 -7.99
CA LYS A 41 -7.77 1.15 -9.08
C LYS A 41 -9.07 0.47 -8.64
N VAL A 42 -9.08 -0.17 -7.47
CA VAL A 42 -10.29 -0.84 -6.98
C VAL A 42 -11.38 0.15 -6.60
N SER A 43 -11.02 1.32 -6.05
CA SER A 43 -12.00 2.37 -5.70
C SER A 43 -12.61 3.01 -6.94
N GLU A 44 -11.81 3.32 -7.95
CA GLU A 44 -12.31 3.83 -9.24
C GLU A 44 -13.32 2.87 -9.86
N ALA A 45 -12.97 1.57 -9.91
CA ALA A 45 -13.85 0.54 -10.43
C ALA A 45 -15.11 0.35 -9.59
N TYR A 46 -15.00 0.44 -8.27
CA TYR A 46 -16.14 0.34 -7.37
C TYR A 46 -17.08 1.53 -7.49
N MET A 47 -16.56 2.76 -7.51
CA MET A 47 -17.35 3.99 -7.68
C MET A 47 -18.06 4.03 -9.03
N LYS A 48 -17.43 3.51 -10.10
CA LYS A 48 -18.07 3.39 -11.42
C LYS A 48 -19.33 2.51 -11.39
N GLN A 49 -19.34 1.46 -10.55
CA GLN A 49 -20.49 0.56 -10.37
C GLN A 49 -21.47 1.06 -9.30
N ASN A 50 -21.04 1.98 -8.43
CA ASN A 50 -21.80 2.51 -7.31
C ASN A 50 -21.69 4.05 -7.27
N PRO A 51 -22.34 4.79 -8.19
CA PRO A 51 -22.13 6.22 -8.38
C PRO A 51 -22.52 7.08 -7.17
N ASN A 52 -23.33 6.53 -6.24
CA ASN A 52 -23.72 7.20 -4.99
C ASN A 52 -22.65 7.05 -3.88
N ILE A 53 -21.55 6.30 -4.11
CA ILE A 53 -20.47 6.14 -3.15
C ILE A 53 -19.29 7.02 -3.57
N LYS A 54 -18.76 7.77 -2.62
CA LYS A 54 -17.52 8.55 -2.79
C LYS A 54 -16.42 7.94 -1.95
N ILE A 55 -15.27 7.66 -2.56
CA ILE A 55 -14.10 7.12 -1.86
C ILE A 55 -12.95 8.11 -1.98
N SER A 56 -12.44 8.59 -0.86
CA SER A 56 -11.26 9.44 -0.80
C SER A 56 -10.06 8.64 -0.29
N ILE A 57 -8.92 8.79 -0.98
CA ILE A 57 -7.73 7.99 -0.69
C ILE A 57 -6.53 8.88 -0.50
N SER A 58 -5.74 8.65 0.55
CA SER A 58 -4.48 9.33 0.76
C SER A 58 -3.37 8.38 1.23
N GLY A 59 -2.18 8.56 0.67
CA GLY A 59 -0.96 7.90 1.10
C GLY A 59 -0.42 8.51 2.41
N GLY A 60 0.83 8.14 2.77
CA GLY A 60 1.52 8.71 3.94
C GLY A 60 2.22 7.68 4.83
N GLY A 61 2.08 6.39 4.49
CA GLY A 61 2.71 5.29 5.22
C GLY A 61 1.76 4.54 6.14
N SER A 62 2.04 3.25 6.34
CA SER A 62 1.20 2.34 7.14
C SER A 62 1.04 2.79 8.59
N GLY A 63 2.08 3.38 9.19
CA GLY A 63 2.01 3.90 10.56
C GLY A 63 1.02 5.05 10.69
N ASN A 64 1.01 5.97 9.71
CA ASN A 64 0.06 7.09 9.69
C ASN A 64 -1.36 6.61 9.44
N GLY A 65 -1.57 5.60 8.57
CA GLY A 65 -2.86 4.94 8.38
C GLY A 65 -3.39 4.31 9.67
N MET A 66 -2.54 3.53 10.37
CA MET A 66 -2.91 2.94 11.66
C MET A 66 -3.25 4.01 12.71
N LYS A 67 -2.48 5.10 12.76
CA LYS A 67 -2.79 6.23 13.64
C LYS A 67 -4.15 6.83 13.30
N ALA A 68 -4.42 7.09 12.02
CA ALA A 68 -5.71 7.63 11.58
C ALA A 68 -6.89 6.70 11.93
N LEU A 69 -6.72 5.37 11.80
CA LEU A 69 -7.73 4.38 12.19
C LEU A 69 -8.01 4.44 13.70
N ILE A 70 -6.96 4.46 14.51
CA ILE A 70 -7.05 4.51 15.97
C ILE A 70 -7.64 5.85 16.48
N ASP A 71 -7.42 6.93 15.72
CA ASP A 71 -7.96 8.26 16.02
C ASP A 71 -9.38 8.48 15.45
N GLY A 72 -9.94 7.49 14.74
CA GLY A 72 -11.28 7.57 14.15
C GLY A 72 -11.39 8.52 12.95
N SER A 73 -10.26 8.87 12.31
CA SER A 73 -10.23 9.82 11.17
C SER A 73 -10.12 9.13 9.80
N THR A 74 -10.31 7.81 9.73
CA THR A 74 -10.41 7.03 8.50
C THR A 74 -11.28 5.79 8.74
N ASP A 75 -11.98 5.35 7.71
CA ASP A 75 -12.80 4.13 7.74
C ASP A 75 -11.94 2.90 7.46
N ILE A 76 -10.90 3.06 6.64
CA ILE A 76 -9.98 2.00 6.25
C ILE A 76 -8.56 2.50 6.34
N ALA A 77 -7.69 1.73 7.01
CA ALA A 77 -6.25 1.97 7.02
C ALA A 77 -5.53 1.00 6.09
N ASP A 78 -4.95 1.51 5.02
CA ASP A 78 -4.06 0.76 4.16
C ASP A 78 -2.73 0.46 4.84
N SER A 79 -2.32 -0.81 4.83
CA SER A 79 -1.07 -1.20 5.47
C SER A 79 -0.31 -2.26 4.68
N SER A 80 0.98 -2.05 4.54
CA SER A 80 1.92 -3.00 3.94
C SER A 80 2.73 -3.79 4.98
N ARG A 81 2.19 -3.87 6.18
CA ARG A 81 2.63 -4.70 7.31
C ARG A 81 1.45 -5.06 8.22
N PHE A 82 1.60 -6.04 9.05
CA PHE A 82 0.61 -6.30 10.08
C PHE A 82 0.65 -5.20 11.18
N ILE A 83 -0.46 -5.03 11.89
CA ILE A 83 -0.55 -4.10 13.02
C ILE A 83 0.43 -4.51 14.14
N LYS A 84 1.02 -3.54 14.83
CA LYS A 84 1.95 -3.79 15.95
C LYS A 84 1.19 -4.00 17.26
N GLY A 85 1.76 -4.78 18.18
CA GLY A 85 1.14 -4.98 19.50
C GLY A 85 0.84 -3.68 20.25
N LYS A 86 1.77 -2.69 20.20
CA LYS A 86 1.54 -1.37 20.79
C LYS A 86 0.39 -0.58 20.13
N GLU A 87 0.19 -0.74 18.84
CA GLU A 87 -0.93 -0.11 18.11
C GLU A 87 -2.25 -0.79 18.50
N VAL A 88 -2.25 -2.13 18.63
CA VAL A 88 -3.42 -2.88 19.15
C VAL A 88 -3.77 -2.40 20.54
N SER A 89 -2.80 -2.35 21.46
CA SER A 89 -3.03 -1.89 22.84
C SER A 89 -3.60 -0.48 22.89
N LEU A 90 -3.12 0.43 22.04
CA LEU A 90 -3.63 1.79 21.95
C LEU A 90 -5.06 1.84 21.36
N ALA A 91 -5.33 1.04 20.33
CA ALA A 91 -6.64 0.93 19.71
C ALA A 91 -7.70 0.44 20.72
N VAL A 92 -7.39 -0.66 21.42
CA VAL A 92 -8.30 -1.25 22.43
C VAL A 92 -8.62 -0.26 23.54
N LYS A 93 -7.62 0.53 24.04
CA LYS A 93 -7.86 1.59 25.03
C LYS A 93 -8.83 2.67 24.54
N LYS A 94 -8.96 2.85 23.23
CA LYS A 94 -9.92 3.79 22.62
C LYS A 94 -11.21 3.12 22.17
N GLY A 95 -11.43 1.85 22.51
CA GLY A 95 -12.62 1.09 22.08
C GLY A 95 -12.59 0.69 20.61
N ILE A 96 -11.43 0.75 19.95
CA ILE A 96 -11.24 0.37 18.54
C ILE A 96 -10.66 -1.04 18.49
N TYR A 97 -11.22 -1.90 17.65
CA TYR A 97 -10.80 -3.29 17.49
C TYR A 97 -10.39 -3.56 16.03
N PRO A 98 -9.16 -3.22 15.62
CA PRO A 98 -8.74 -3.27 14.21
C PRO A 98 -8.89 -4.66 13.60
N VAL A 99 -9.65 -4.77 12.51
CA VAL A 99 -9.87 -6.02 11.78
C VAL A 99 -9.06 -6.00 10.48
N PRO A 100 -8.12 -6.95 10.28
CA PRO A 100 -7.30 -7.04 9.08
C PRO A 100 -8.02 -7.79 7.95
N PHE A 101 -7.99 -7.23 6.75
CA PHE A 101 -8.34 -7.91 5.50
C PHE A 101 -7.09 -7.96 4.62
N ALA A 102 -6.59 -9.16 4.33
CA ALA A 102 -5.56 -9.32 3.31
C ALA A 102 -6.21 -8.98 1.96
N VAL A 103 -5.54 -8.13 1.16
CA VAL A 103 -6.07 -7.65 -0.12
C VAL A 103 -5.17 -7.97 -1.30
N ALA A 104 -3.90 -8.27 -1.06
CA ALA A 104 -2.91 -8.63 -2.07
C ALA A 104 -1.66 -9.20 -1.42
N TYR A 105 -0.77 -9.76 -2.24
CA TYR A 105 0.63 -10.00 -1.85
C TYR A 105 1.56 -9.04 -2.60
N ASP A 106 2.73 -8.80 -2.02
CA ASP A 106 3.78 -7.93 -2.53
C ASP A 106 5.16 -8.53 -2.25
N CYS A 107 6.11 -8.27 -3.11
CA CYS A 107 7.51 -8.44 -2.80
C CYS A 107 8.23 -7.09 -2.83
N ILE A 108 9.10 -6.88 -1.83
CA ILE A 108 9.96 -5.70 -1.76
C ILE A 108 11.19 -5.95 -2.60
N VAL A 109 11.32 -5.23 -3.71
CA VAL A 109 12.39 -5.42 -4.68
C VAL A 109 13.46 -4.35 -4.48
N PRO A 110 14.73 -4.74 -4.25
CA PRO A 110 15.85 -3.81 -4.34
C PRO A 110 16.00 -3.34 -5.78
N VAL A 111 16.16 -2.03 -5.97
CA VAL A 111 16.28 -1.40 -7.29
C VAL A 111 17.49 -0.51 -7.37
N VAL A 112 18.12 -0.49 -8.55
CA VAL A 112 19.25 0.37 -8.90
C VAL A 112 18.96 1.09 -10.21
N HIS A 113 19.78 2.07 -10.54
CA HIS A 113 19.74 2.71 -11.87
C HIS A 113 20.03 1.68 -12.99
N PRO A 114 19.37 1.74 -14.16
CA PRO A 114 19.56 0.77 -15.24
C PRO A 114 21.01 0.55 -15.69
N THR A 115 21.85 1.57 -15.60
CA THR A 115 23.28 1.48 -15.97
C THR A 115 24.18 0.83 -14.91
N ASN A 116 23.65 0.44 -13.74
CA ASN A 116 24.41 -0.34 -12.78
C ASN A 116 24.55 -1.80 -13.29
N SER A 117 25.77 -2.36 -13.29
CA SER A 117 26.02 -3.72 -13.82
C SER A 117 25.56 -4.84 -12.90
N ILE A 118 25.38 -4.57 -11.60
CA ILE A 118 24.93 -5.58 -10.62
C ILE A 118 23.53 -6.10 -11.01
N VAL A 119 23.36 -7.43 -11.01
CA VAL A 119 22.09 -8.10 -11.33
C VAL A 119 21.54 -8.93 -10.17
N ASN A 120 22.41 -9.32 -9.24
CA ASN A 120 22.07 -10.13 -8.08
C ASN A 120 22.76 -9.59 -6.84
N ILE A 121 22.09 -9.70 -5.71
CA ILE A 121 22.59 -9.29 -4.40
C ILE A 121 22.12 -10.26 -3.33
N THR A 122 22.95 -10.54 -2.34
CA THR A 122 22.54 -11.37 -1.20
C THR A 122 21.86 -10.56 -0.10
N MET A 123 21.09 -11.20 0.75
CA MET A 123 20.50 -10.58 1.93
C MET A 123 21.57 -9.99 2.87
N ALA A 124 22.74 -10.61 2.96
CA ALA A 124 23.88 -10.11 3.74
C ALA A 124 24.43 -8.82 3.14
N GLN A 125 24.69 -8.80 1.83
CA GLN A 125 25.17 -7.62 1.11
C GLN A 125 24.18 -6.43 1.21
N LEU A 126 22.86 -6.71 1.05
CA LEU A 126 21.82 -5.68 1.27
C LEU A 126 21.94 -5.07 2.66
N LYS A 127 22.05 -5.92 3.70
CA LYS A 127 22.22 -5.46 5.07
C LYS A 127 23.49 -4.59 5.22
N ASP A 128 24.62 -5.03 4.68
CA ASP A 128 25.88 -4.31 4.83
C ASP A 128 25.88 -2.96 4.07
N ILE A 129 25.26 -2.89 2.89
CA ILE A 129 24.99 -1.62 2.20
C ILE A 129 24.19 -0.67 3.09
N TYR A 130 23.04 -1.14 3.60
CA TYR A 130 22.13 -0.31 4.39
C TYR A 130 22.67 0.00 5.80
N MET A 131 23.68 -0.71 6.27
CA MET A 131 24.46 -0.37 7.46
C MET A 131 25.60 0.63 7.16
N GLY A 132 25.86 0.97 5.89
CA GLY A 132 26.96 1.85 5.46
C GLY A 132 28.35 1.20 5.52
N LYS A 133 28.42 -0.13 5.57
CA LYS A 133 29.68 -0.88 5.55
C LYS A 133 30.24 -0.97 4.13
N VAL A 134 29.38 -1.29 3.15
CA VAL A 134 29.72 -1.24 1.71
C VAL A 134 29.46 0.17 1.21
N LYS A 135 30.51 0.86 0.77
CA LYS A 135 30.47 2.26 0.35
C LYS A 135 30.73 2.46 -1.14
N ASN A 136 31.21 1.43 -1.83
CA ASN A 136 31.53 1.48 -3.25
C ASN A 136 30.98 0.23 -3.94
N TRP A 137 30.37 0.39 -5.11
CA TRP A 137 29.81 -0.70 -5.89
C TRP A 137 30.86 -1.75 -6.32
N LYS A 138 32.14 -1.33 -6.49
CA LYS A 138 33.23 -2.26 -6.83
C LYS A 138 33.46 -3.36 -5.78
N GLU A 139 33.11 -3.11 -4.52
CA GLU A 139 33.17 -4.11 -3.45
C GLU A 139 32.20 -5.29 -3.69
N LEU A 140 31.23 -5.10 -4.59
CA LEU A 140 30.25 -6.09 -5.01
C LEU A 140 30.42 -6.56 -6.47
N GLY A 141 31.53 -6.21 -7.11
CA GLY A 141 31.78 -6.51 -8.54
C GLY A 141 31.09 -5.54 -9.51
N GLY A 142 30.63 -4.41 -9.04
CA GLY A 142 30.03 -3.34 -9.82
C GLY A 142 31.03 -2.28 -10.27
N PRO A 143 30.55 -1.14 -10.81
CA PRO A 143 31.40 -0.04 -11.23
C PRO A 143 32.12 0.62 -10.04
N ASP A 144 33.30 1.23 -10.28
CA ASP A 144 34.00 2.01 -9.24
C ASP A 144 33.29 3.35 -9.00
N ARG A 145 32.23 3.30 -8.19
CA ARG A 145 31.36 4.43 -7.84
C ARG A 145 30.84 4.29 -6.41
N PRO A 146 30.64 5.41 -5.70
CA PRO A 146 30.07 5.37 -4.35
C PRO A 146 28.65 4.80 -4.38
N VAL A 147 28.25 4.15 -3.30
CA VAL A 147 26.86 3.69 -3.09
C VAL A 147 26.08 4.80 -2.41
N VAL A 148 24.99 5.24 -3.04
CA VAL A 148 24.01 6.17 -2.45
C VAL A 148 22.79 5.37 -2.00
N VAL A 149 22.61 5.26 -0.70
CA VAL A 149 21.51 4.48 -0.11
C VAL A 149 20.27 5.35 0.01
N ILE A 150 19.17 4.87 -0.61
CA ILE A 150 17.85 5.47 -0.49
C ILE A 150 16.98 4.56 0.35
N SER A 151 16.41 5.11 1.43
CA SER A 151 15.55 4.40 2.35
C SER A 151 14.20 5.09 2.49
N ARG A 152 13.37 4.55 3.35
CA ARG A 152 12.07 5.11 3.70
C ARG A 152 12.08 5.60 5.15
N ASP A 153 11.21 6.53 5.43
CA ASP A 153 10.92 7.01 6.77
C ASP A 153 10.30 5.93 7.69
N THR A 154 10.27 6.17 8.98
CA THR A 154 9.82 5.18 9.98
C THR A 154 8.30 4.98 10.04
N SER A 155 7.50 5.82 9.37
CA SER A 155 6.05 5.61 9.20
C SER A 155 5.74 4.56 8.12
N SER A 156 6.73 4.26 7.27
CA SER A 156 6.60 3.33 6.16
C SER A 156 6.53 1.87 6.62
N GLY A 157 5.45 1.17 6.25
CA GLY A 157 5.37 -0.28 6.44
C GLY A 157 6.40 -1.04 5.62
N THR A 158 6.83 -0.50 4.46
CA THR A 158 7.90 -1.07 3.64
C THR A 158 9.24 -1.01 4.36
N TYR A 159 9.56 0.15 4.98
CA TYR A 159 10.72 0.27 5.87
C TYR A 159 10.67 -0.74 7.01
N GLU A 160 9.54 -0.92 7.65
CA GLU A 160 9.44 -1.84 8.79
C GLU A 160 9.68 -3.30 8.41
N VAL A 161 9.12 -3.74 7.26
CA VAL A 161 9.39 -5.09 6.75
C VAL A 161 10.86 -5.23 6.34
N TRP A 162 11.43 -4.22 5.67
CA TRP A 162 12.86 -4.16 5.35
C TRP A 162 13.73 -4.24 6.60
N HIS A 163 13.43 -3.43 7.61
CA HIS A 163 14.13 -3.41 8.89
C HIS A 163 14.08 -4.77 9.60
N LYS A 164 12.96 -5.48 9.53
CA LYS A 164 12.82 -6.81 10.14
C LYS A 164 13.54 -7.89 9.32
N LYS A 165 13.27 -7.96 8.01
CA LYS A 165 13.72 -9.06 7.15
C LYS A 165 15.18 -8.91 6.68
N VAL A 166 15.57 -7.70 6.22
CA VAL A 166 16.91 -7.42 5.69
C VAL A 166 17.85 -6.97 6.79
N MET A 167 17.49 -5.90 7.52
CA MET A 167 18.36 -5.31 8.54
C MET A 167 18.49 -6.14 9.81
N LYS A 168 17.65 -7.16 10.01
CA LYS A 168 17.59 -7.94 11.25
C LYS A 168 17.51 -7.03 12.48
N LYS A 169 16.66 -5.98 12.39
CA LYS A 169 16.42 -4.95 13.39
C LYS A 169 17.64 -4.03 13.67
N LYS A 170 18.69 -4.10 12.87
CA LYS A 170 19.81 -3.14 12.95
C LYS A 170 19.40 -1.82 12.29
N ARG A 171 19.93 -0.72 12.79
CA ARG A 171 19.63 0.62 12.30
C ARG A 171 20.19 0.83 10.88
N VAL A 172 19.42 1.48 10.02
CA VAL A 172 19.94 2.02 8.75
C VAL A 172 20.92 3.14 9.08
N TYR A 173 22.03 3.21 8.34
CA TYR A 173 23.05 4.22 8.62
C TYR A 173 22.52 5.65 8.39
N PRO A 174 23.01 6.65 9.16
CA PRO A 174 22.40 7.99 9.15
C PRO A 174 22.55 8.75 7.82
N GLY A 175 23.51 8.38 6.97
CA GLY A 175 23.71 9.00 5.65
C GLY A 175 22.75 8.53 4.57
N ALA A 176 21.80 7.63 4.87
CA ALA A 176 20.79 7.20 3.92
C ALA A 176 19.78 8.33 3.64
N LEU A 177 19.46 8.54 2.35
CA LEU A 177 18.47 9.52 1.93
C LEU A 177 17.06 8.97 2.12
N LEU A 178 16.25 9.61 2.95
CA LEU A 178 14.92 9.16 3.27
C LEU A 178 13.88 9.69 2.27
N GLN A 179 13.00 8.80 1.81
CA GLN A 179 11.90 9.12 0.89
C GLN A 179 10.54 8.82 1.52
N ALA A 180 9.57 9.70 1.27
CA ALA A 180 8.22 9.59 1.84
C ALA A 180 7.33 8.51 1.19
N SER A 181 7.65 8.03 -0.03
CA SER A 181 6.82 7.07 -0.76
C SER A 181 7.65 6.09 -1.59
N ASN A 182 7.03 4.97 -2.04
CA ASN A 182 7.65 4.06 -3.01
C ASN A 182 7.93 4.78 -4.34
N GLY A 183 7.01 5.63 -4.81
CA GLY A 183 7.21 6.41 -6.02
C GLY A 183 8.42 7.35 -5.91
N ALA A 184 8.59 8.03 -4.78
CA ALA A 184 9.76 8.89 -4.54
C ALA A 184 11.08 8.10 -4.50
N VAL A 185 11.10 6.88 -3.93
CA VAL A 185 12.26 5.98 -4.01
C VAL A 185 12.58 5.63 -5.46
N SER A 186 11.57 5.18 -6.23
CA SER A 186 11.75 4.82 -7.65
C SER A 186 12.33 5.99 -8.45
N GLN A 187 11.77 7.20 -8.29
CA GLN A 187 12.28 8.40 -8.97
C GLN A 187 13.70 8.79 -8.54
N ALA A 188 14.01 8.71 -7.25
CA ALA A 188 15.35 9.04 -6.76
C ALA A 188 16.41 8.06 -7.28
N VAL A 189 16.09 6.77 -7.38
CA VAL A 189 16.97 5.76 -7.98
C VAL A 189 17.12 6.00 -9.49
N ALA A 190 16.03 6.29 -10.20
CA ALA A 190 16.05 6.57 -11.64
C ALA A 190 16.92 7.77 -12.01
N LYS A 191 17.03 8.76 -11.12
CA LYS A 191 17.82 9.98 -11.33
C LYS A 191 19.27 9.90 -10.82
N ASN A 192 19.67 8.80 -10.17
CA ASN A 192 21.00 8.68 -9.57
C ASN A 192 21.66 7.35 -9.91
N LYS A 193 22.67 7.38 -10.79
CA LYS A 193 23.42 6.19 -11.24
C LYS A 193 24.13 5.42 -10.11
N ASN A 194 24.28 6.03 -8.95
CA ASN A 194 24.96 5.47 -7.79
C ASN A 194 23.99 4.89 -6.76
N ALA A 195 22.67 5.10 -6.96
CA ALA A 195 21.66 4.79 -5.95
C ALA A 195 21.27 3.31 -5.91
N ILE A 196 20.94 2.90 -4.70
CA ILE A 196 20.13 1.71 -4.41
C ILE A 196 18.94 2.12 -3.54
N GLY A 197 17.76 1.61 -3.88
CA GLY A 197 16.53 1.76 -3.11
C GLY A 197 15.79 0.44 -3.00
N TYR A 198 14.62 0.44 -2.35
CA TYR A 198 13.71 -0.69 -2.32
C TYR A 198 12.26 -0.22 -2.44
N ILE A 199 11.49 -0.92 -3.23
CA ILE A 199 10.09 -0.59 -3.55
C ILE A 199 9.21 -1.84 -3.55
N GLY A 200 7.90 -1.68 -3.39
CA GLY A 200 6.95 -2.74 -3.71
C GLY A 200 6.90 -2.98 -5.22
N ILE A 201 6.63 -4.23 -5.62
CA ILE A 201 6.69 -4.66 -7.03
C ILE A 201 5.82 -3.80 -7.96
N GLY A 202 4.68 -3.29 -7.48
CA GLY A 202 3.79 -2.42 -8.26
C GLY A 202 4.40 -1.07 -8.68
N TYR A 203 5.52 -0.67 -8.09
CA TYR A 203 6.23 0.57 -8.43
C TYR A 203 7.41 0.36 -9.39
N MET A 204 7.54 -0.84 -9.96
CA MET A 204 8.55 -1.10 -10.97
C MET A 204 8.24 -0.34 -12.27
N THR A 205 9.21 0.41 -12.77
CA THR A 205 9.18 1.12 -14.04
C THR A 205 10.39 0.72 -14.88
N LYS A 206 10.40 1.09 -16.17
CA LYS A 206 11.58 0.91 -17.05
C LYS A 206 12.79 1.75 -16.62
N ASP A 207 12.58 2.76 -15.77
CA ASP A 207 13.62 3.70 -15.35
C ASP A 207 14.45 3.20 -14.15
N VAL A 208 14.08 2.03 -13.60
CA VAL A 208 14.82 1.36 -12.53
C VAL A 208 15.04 -0.11 -12.86
N LYS A 209 16.19 -0.65 -12.48
CA LYS A 209 16.53 -2.05 -12.65
C LYS A 209 16.36 -2.82 -11.35
N PRO A 210 15.53 -3.90 -11.34
CA PRO A 210 15.42 -4.79 -10.20
C PRO A 210 16.68 -5.63 -10.03
N LEU A 211 17.02 -5.91 -8.79
CA LEU A 211 18.04 -6.91 -8.46
C LEU A 211 17.37 -8.21 -8.00
N MET A 212 17.91 -9.33 -8.44
CA MET A 212 17.64 -10.63 -7.81
C MET A 212 18.15 -10.61 -6.37
N VAL A 213 17.44 -11.27 -5.47
CA VAL A 213 17.88 -11.46 -4.08
C VAL A 213 18.20 -12.94 -3.85
N ASN A 214 19.43 -13.25 -3.49
CA ASN A 214 19.90 -14.63 -3.37
C ASN A 214 19.64 -15.45 -4.65
N ARG A 215 19.81 -14.84 -5.84
CA ARG A 215 19.54 -15.40 -7.17
C ARG A 215 18.06 -15.69 -7.45
N ILE A 216 17.14 -15.13 -6.66
CA ILE A 216 15.69 -15.28 -6.84
C ILE A 216 15.13 -13.95 -7.36
N VAL A 217 14.41 -14.00 -8.48
CA VAL A 217 13.69 -12.86 -9.04
C VAL A 217 12.46 -12.57 -8.20
N GLY A 218 12.22 -11.30 -7.84
CA GLY A 218 10.96 -10.87 -7.24
C GLY A 218 9.85 -10.87 -8.30
N SER A 219 8.90 -11.77 -8.17
CA SER A 219 7.78 -11.94 -9.10
C SER A 219 6.53 -12.45 -8.38
N ALA A 220 5.39 -12.48 -9.09
CA ALA A 220 4.17 -13.09 -8.55
C ALA A 220 4.40 -14.56 -8.15
N ALA A 221 5.00 -15.35 -9.04
CA ALA A 221 5.25 -16.77 -8.78
C ALA A 221 6.13 -17.01 -7.54
N THR A 222 7.26 -16.28 -7.44
CA THR A 222 8.20 -16.42 -6.31
C THR A 222 7.67 -15.82 -5.01
N THR A 223 6.69 -14.91 -5.10
CA THR A 223 5.96 -14.38 -3.94
C THR A 223 4.96 -15.39 -3.41
N LEU A 224 4.15 -16.01 -4.29
CA LEU A 224 3.12 -16.97 -3.92
C LEU A 224 3.69 -18.28 -3.37
N ASN A 225 4.75 -18.80 -4.00
CA ASN A 225 5.40 -20.03 -3.52
C ASN A 225 6.36 -19.80 -2.32
N GLY A 226 6.49 -18.53 -1.85
CA GLY A 226 7.27 -18.18 -0.67
C GLY A 226 8.80 -18.22 -0.86
N THR A 227 9.32 -18.45 -2.08
CA THR A 227 10.78 -18.54 -2.33
C THR A 227 11.46 -17.16 -2.30
N TYR A 228 10.75 -16.07 -2.68
CA TYR A 228 11.34 -14.74 -2.59
C TYR A 228 11.41 -14.26 -1.13
N PRO A 229 12.61 -13.93 -0.61
CA PRO A 229 12.81 -13.74 0.83
C PRO A 229 12.12 -12.52 1.43
N ILE A 230 11.77 -11.51 0.60
CA ILE A 230 11.22 -10.24 1.08
C ILE A 230 9.76 -10.06 0.62
N SER A 231 8.99 -11.17 0.64
CA SER A 231 7.54 -11.16 0.35
C SER A 231 6.72 -10.82 1.59
N ARG A 232 5.50 -10.30 1.37
CA ARG A 232 4.58 -9.92 2.46
C ARG A 232 3.14 -9.82 1.96
N PRO A 233 2.13 -10.04 2.83
CA PRO A 233 0.76 -9.63 2.56
C PRO A 233 0.59 -8.11 2.68
N LEU A 234 -0.40 -7.59 1.96
CA LEU A 234 -0.90 -6.23 2.05
C LEU A 234 -2.30 -6.24 2.66
N PHE A 235 -2.63 -5.24 3.45
CA PHE A 235 -3.85 -5.21 4.24
C PHE A 235 -4.64 -3.92 4.07
N MET A 236 -5.96 -4.04 4.19
CA MET A 236 -6.88 -2.99 4.60
C MET A 236 -7.37 -3.32 6.01
N PHE A 237 -7.25 -2.38 6.95
CA PHE A 237 -7.76 -2.52 8.32
C PHE A 237 -8.98 -1.65 8.52
N THR A 238 -10.01 -2.17 9.20
CA THR A 238 -11.18 -1.42 9.62
C THR A 238 -11.20 -1.27 11.15
N PRO A 239 -11.89 -0.27 11.75
CA PRO A 239 -11.87 -0.02 13.19
C PRO A 239 -12.66 -1.02 14.03
N GLY A 240 -13.31 -1.97 13.40
CA GLY A 240 -14.11 -3.07 13.92
C GLY A 240 -14.60 -3.88 12.74
N TRP A 241 -15.51 -4.85 12.96
CA TRP A 241 -16.10 -5.56 11.83
C TRP A 241 -16.85 -4.57 10.93
N PRO A 242 -16.54 -4.49 9.64
CA PRO A 242 -17.12 -3.48 8.76
C PRO A 242 -18.62 -3.71 8.56
N LYS A 243 -19.36 -2.63 8.33
CA LYS A 243 -20.79 -2.63 8.07
C LYS A 243 -21.11 -1.74 6.85
N GLY A 244 -22.32 -1.83 6.33
CA GLY A 244 -22.81 -0.96 5.27
C GLY A 244 -21.89 -0.92 4.04
N ASP A 245 -21.58 0.26 3.59
CA ASP A 245 -20.80 0.46 2.35
C ASP A 245 -19.32 0.07 2.49
N VAL A 246 -18.75 0.18 3.70
CA VAL A 246 -17.38 -0.29 3.96
C VAL A 246 -17.30 -1.81 3.81
N LEU A 247 -18.28 -2.56 4.32
CA LEU A 247 -18.34 -4.02 4.14
C LEU A 247 -18.49 -4.39 2.66
N LYS A 248 -19.40 -3.72 1.94
CA LYS A 248 -19.59 -3.95 0.50
C LYS A 248 -18.30 -3.68 -0.29
N PHE A 249 -17.60 -2.59 0.03
CA PHE A 249 -16.32 -2.26 -0.58
C PHE A 249 -15.23 -3.31 -0.29
N ILE A 250 -15.04 -3.72 0.97
CA ILE A 250 -14.07 -4.77 1.33
C ILE A 250 -14.40 -6.07 0.60
N ASN A 251 -15.68 -6.48 0.57
CA ASN A 251 -16.11 -7.67 -0.17
C ASN A 251 -15.82 -7.55 -1.67
N PHE A 252 -15.99 -6.35 -2.26
CA PHE A 252 -15.60 -6.10 -3.64
C PHE A 252 -14.09 -6.27 -3.84
N VAL A 253 -13.27 -5.68 -2.97
CA VAL A 253 -11.80 -5.74 -3.06
C VAL A 253 -11.28 -7.18 -3.06
N VAL A 254 -11.78 -8.02 -2.14
CA VAL A 254 -11.29 -9.40 -1.99
C VAL A 254 -11.94 -10.40 -2.96
N ASN A 255 -12.95 -9.98 -3.71
CA ASN A 255 -13.65 -10.87 -4.64
C ASN A 255 -12.76 -11.21 -5.85
N PRO A 256 -12.56 -12.50 -6.19
CA PRO A 256 -11.71 -12.95 -7.30
C PRO A 256 -12.07 -12.35 -8.65
N GLU A 257 -13.38 -12.29 -8.95
CA GLU A 257 -13.88 -11.84 -10.26
C GLU A 257 -14.03 -10.31 -10.36
N LYS A 258 -14.04 -9.61 -9.21
CA LYS A 258 -14.28 -8.15 -9.15
C LYS A 258 -13.00 -7.38 -8.81
N GLY A 259 -12.67 -7.31 -7.53
CA GLY A 259 -11.56 -6.47 -7.05
C GLY A 259 -10.18 -7.01 -7.40
N GLN A 260 -9.99 -8.33 -7.36
CA GLN A 260 -8.66 -8.94 -7.52
C GLN A 260 -8.06 -8.77 -8.92
N LYS A 261 -8.86 -8.61 -9.98
CA LYS A 261 -8.34 -8.25 -11.29
C LYS A 261 -7.64 -6.87 -11.30
N TYR A 262 -8.14 -5.92 -10.52
CA TYR A 262 -7.52 -4.58 -10.40
C TYR A 262 -6.25 -4.60 -9.54
N VAL A 263 -6.11 -5.60 -8.65
CA VAL A 263 -4.84 -5.87 -7.96
C VAL A 263 -3.78 -6.27 -8.98
N ALA A 264 -4.10 -7.18 -9.90
CA ALA A 264 -3.21 -7.57 -11.00
C ALA A 264 -2.88 -6.39 -11.93
N GLU A 265 -3.87 -5.59 -12.31
CA GLU A 265 -3.68 -4.37 -13.10
C GLU A 265 -2.78 -3.34 -12.40
N ALA A 266 -2.81 -3.27 -11.06
CA ALA A 266 -1.90 -2.47 -10.26
C ALA A 266 -0.48 -3.10 -10.15
N ARG A 267 -0.23 -4.22 -10.84
CA ARG A 267 1.02 -4.99 -10.85
C ARG A 267 1.41 -5.57 -9.48
N TYR A 268 0.43 -5.82 -8.64
CA TYR A 268 0.59 -6.58 -7.41
C TYR A 268 0.10 -8.02 -7.60
N VAL A 269 0.34 -8.84 -6.61
CA VAL A 269 0.00 -10.27 -6.67
C VAL A 269 -1.36 -10.48 -6.04
N PRO A 270 -2.37 -10.95 -6.80
CA PRO A 270 -3.69 -11.26 -6.28
C PRO A 270 -3.65 -12.35 -5.22
N LEU A 271 -4.75 -12.47 -4.46
CA LEU A 271 -4.92 -13.48 -3.42
C LEU A 271 -5.17 -14.89 -4.01
N TYR A 272 -5.71 -14.92 -5.24
CA TYR A 272 -6.17 -16.13 -5.93
C TYR A 272 -5.59 -16.20 -7.35
#